data_38fc55431f2e12c1d5a56bd648124748
#
_entry.id   38fc55431f2e12c1d5a56bd648124748
#
_cell.length_a   1.000
_cell.length_b   1.000
_cell.length_c   1.000
_cell.angle_alpha   90.00
_cell.angle_beta   90.00
_cell.angle_gamma   90.00
#
_symmetry.space_group_name_H-M   'P 1'
#
loop_
_entity.id
_entity.type
_entity.pdbx_description
1 polymer ?
#
loop_
_entity_poly.entity_id
_entity_poly.type
_entity_poly.pdbx_seq_one_letter_code
_entity_poly.pdbx_strand_id
1 'polypeptide(L)'
;MGVLVNFFISAPFGNYLQYATFVKNATCVTGTFTLKPRPGRIKQILKTLRYVPTEAGWTWRNQLGLRNPGIFKGIENTPWHSVMSIASLEPNDWKILYEIVPKHMSVELNISCPNVDRHPNLTKVFAKDKRKWCIVKVPPTITHKQLDR
;
A
#
# COMPACT_ATOMS: atom_id res chain seq x y z
N MET A 1 -9.34 15.82 -27.64
CA MET A 1 -9.10 15.79 -26.20
C MET A 1 -8.26 14.57 -25.86
N GLY A 2 -6.99 14.72 -25.45
CA GLY A 2 -6.16 13.58 -25.07
C GLY A 2 -6.61 13.03 -23.74
N VAL A 3 -6.70 11.71 -23.63
CA VAL A 3 -6.96 11.04 -22.35
C VAL A 3 -5.76 11.25 -21.43
N LEU A 4 -5.97 11.91 -20.30
CA LEU A 4 -4.93 12.12 -19.29
C LEU A 4 -4.75 10.81 -18.52
N VAL A 5 -3.70 10.06 -18.82
CA VAL A 5 -3.38 8.82 -18.13
C VAL A 5 -2.58 9.15 -16.87
N ASN A 6 -3.07 8.73 -15.70
CA ASN A 6 -2.35 8.82 -14.43
C ASN A 6 -1.60 7.52 -14.16
N PHE A 7 -0.32 7.62 -13.83
CA PHE A 7 0.53 6.50 -13.46
C PHE A 7 0.73 6.46 -11.96
N PHE A 8 0.56 5.29 -11.34
CA PHE A 8 0.85 5.06 -9.93
C PHE A 8 2.10 4.21 -9.78
N ILE A 9 3.08 4.72 -9.03
CA ILE A 9 4.35 4.03 -8.78
C ILE A 9 4.30 3.45 -7.39
N SER A 10 4.11 2.14 -7.32
CA SER A 10 3.97 1.39 -6.06
C SER A 10 5.23 1.43 -5.19
N ALA A 11 5.05 1.26 -3.87
CA ALA A 11 6.14 0.92 -2.97
C ALA A 11 6.82 -0.41 -3.38
N PRO A 12 8.13 -0.58 -3.18
CA PRO A 12 9.02 0.35 -2.46
C PRO A 12 9.53 1.53 -3.28
N PHE A 13 9.36 1.51 -4.60
CA PHE A 13 9.91 2.56 -5.47
C PHE A 13 9.28 3.93 -5.19
N GLY A 14 7.99 4.00 -4.94
CA GLY A 14 7.29 5.22 -4.54
C GLY A 14 7.78 5.84 -3.21
N ASN A 15 8.47 5.05 -2.36
CA ASN A 15 9.05 5.57 -1.11
C ASN A 15 10.37 6.30 -1.31
N TYR A 16 11.18 5.90 -2.29
CA TYR A 16 12.59 6.30 -2.38
C TYR A 16 12.86 7.22 -3.56
N LEU A 17 12.06 7.12 -4.60
CA LEU A 17 12.25 7.85 -5.84
C LEU A 17 11.04 8.76 -6.04
N GLN A 18 11.27 10.05 -5.99
CA GLN A 18 10.22 11.05 -6.26
C GLN A 18 9.99 11.15 -7.78
N TYR A 19 9.51 10.07 -8.38
CA TYR A 19 9.28 9.98 -9.82
C TYR A 19 8.36 11.07 -10.36
N ALA A 20 7.48 11.62 -9.51
CA ALA A 20 6.61 12.73 -9.87
C ALA A 20 7.37 13.97 -10.32
N THR A 21 8.65 14.11 -9.96
CA THR A 21 9.52 15.20 -10.42
C THR A 21 10.07 14.97 -11.83
N PHE A 22 10.12 13.71 -12.28
CA PHE A 22 10.70 13.33 -13.58
C PHE A 22 9.67 12.85 -14.60
N VAL A 23 8.57 12.27 -14.12
CA VAL A 23 7.52 11.71 -14.99
C VAL A 23 6.23 12.49 -14.80
N LYS A 24 5.81 13.18 -15.86
CA LYS A 24 4.55 13.92 -15.89
C LYS A 24 3.38 12.95 -15.64
N ASN A 25 2.46 13.35 -14.76
CA ASN A 25 1.29 12.55 -14.36
C ASN A 25 1.62 11.25 -13.55
N ALA A 26 2.82 11.13 -12.99
CA ALA A 26 3.15 10.06 -12.07
C ALA A 26 2.76 10.45 -10.63
N THR A 27 2.14 9.51 -9.91
CA THR A 27 1.81 9.64 -8.49
C THR A 27 2.49 8.52 -7.71
N CYS A 28 3.34 8.89 -6.75
CA CYS A 28 4.04 7.92 -5.92
C CYS A 28 3.11 7.35 -4.85
N VAL A 29 3.21 6.05 -4.63
CA VAL A 29 2.53 5.35 -3.53
C VAL A 29 3.57 5.00 -2.49
N THR A 30 3.44 5.54 -1.28
CA THR A 30 4.35 5.31 -0.15
C THR A 30 3.83 4.18 0.76
N GLY A 31 4.67 3.57 1.56
CA GLY A 31 4.28 2.55 2.54
C GLY A 31 4.62 1.14 2.07
N THR A 32 3.89 0.11 2.42
CA THR A 32 2.61 0.10 3.14
C THR A 32 2.85 0.29 4.64
N PHE A 33 2.05 1.11 5.29
CA PHE A 33 2.09 1.35 6.73
C PHE A 33 1.01 0.55 7.45
N THR A 34 1.33 0.03 8.63
CA THR A 34 0.40 -0.65 9.54
C THR A 34 0.14 0.23 10.76
N LEU A 35 -0.94 -0.01 11.49
CA LEU A 35 -1.28 0.76 12.69
C LEU A 35 -0.09 0.84 13.64
N LYS A 36 0.46 -0.32 14.01
CA LYS A 36 1.64 -0.43 14.86
C LYS A 36 2.92 -0.54 14.05
N PRO A 37 4.07 -0.02 14.54
CA PRO A 37 5.37 -0.22 13.93
C PRO A 37 5.73 -1.70 13.82
N ARG A 38 6.38 -2.08 12.71
CA ARG A 38 6.94 -3.43 12.47
C ARG A 38 8.42 -3.31 12.09
N PRO A 39 9.31 -3.14 13.04
CA PRO A 39 10.74 -2.90 12.80
C PRO A 39 11.46 -4.14 12.25
N GLY A 40 12.75 -4.00 11.91
CA GLY A 40 13.61 -5.10 11.50
C GLY A 40 13.58 -5.40 10.00
N ARG A 41 13.34 -4.41 9.16
CA ARG A 41 13.27 -4.56 7.69
C ARG A 41 14.55 -5.17 7.10
N ILE A 42 15.72 -4.62 7.42
CA ILE A 42 17.01 -5.09 6.90
C ILE A 42 17.28 -6.52 7.36
N LYS A 43 17.13 -6.79 8.65
CA LYS A 43 17.28 -8.14 9.23
C LYS A 43 16.37 -9.16 8.54
N GLN A 44 15.11 -8.77 8.25
CA GLN A 44 14.16 -9.65 7.58
C GLN A 44 14.52 -9.88 6.11
N ILE A 45 15.01 -8.87 5.40
CA ILE A 45 15.53 -9.03 4.03
C ILE A 45 16.65 -10.05 4.03
N LEU A 46 17.69 -9.84 4.83
CA LEU A 46 18.85 -10.74 4.90
C LEU A 46 18.45 -12.17 5.26
N LYS A 47 17.48 -12.33 6.16
CA LYS A 47 16.99 -13.64 6.58
C LYS A 47 16.19 -14.38 5.51
N THR A 48 15.38 -13.66 4.71
CA THR A 48 14.36 -14.27 3.85
C THR A 48 14.57 -14.07 2.36
N LEU A 49 15.54 -13.27 1.95
CA LEU A 49 15.83 -13.09 0.53
C LEU A 49 16.41 -14.38 -0.05
N ARG A 50 15.80 -14.89 -1.09
CA ARG A 50 16.18 -16.12 -1.78
C ARG A 50 16.11 -15.89 -3.29
N TYR A 51 17.09 -16.46 -3.99
CA TYR A 51 17.06 -16.57 -5.44
C TYR A 51 16.48 -17.95 -5.77
N VAL A 52 15.34 -17.97 -6.42
CA VAL A 52 14.56 -19.20 -6.63
C VAL A 52 14.17 -19.37 -8.09
N PRO A 53 14.11 -20.62 -8.60
CA PRO A 53 13.60 -20.91 -9.94
C PRO A 53 12.08 -20.72 -9.99
N THR A 54 11.60 -20.27 -11.15
CA THR A 54 10.18 -20.19 -11.51
C THR A 54 10.00 -20.66 -12.95
N GLU A 55 8.78 -20.86 -13.41
CA GLU A 55 8.49 -21.20 -14.81
C GLU A 55 8.99 -20.14 -15.80
N ALA A 56 9.03 -18.87 -15.39
CA ALA A 56 9.54 -17.76 -16.19
C ALA A 56 11.05 -17.53 -16.05
N GLY A 57 11.79 -18.42 -15.36
CA GLY A 57 13.20 -18.30 -15.07
C GLY A 57 13.49 -18.03 -13.58
N TRP A 58 14.67 -17.52 -13.28
CA TRP A 58 15.10 -17.27 -11.91
C TRP A 58 14.61 -15.90 -11.41
N THR A 59 14.13 -15.84 -10.15
CA THR A 59 13.65 -14.60 -9.53
C THR A 59 14.07 -14.46 -8.08
N TRP A 60 14.09 -13.22 -7.59
CA TRP A 60 14.30 -12.92 -6.17
C TRP A 60 12.97 -12.95 -5.42
N ARG A 61 12.92 -13.70 -4.33
CA ARG A 61 11.77 -13.80 -3.43
C ARG A 61 12.15 -13.41 -2.02
N ASN A 62 11.28 -12.68 -1.31
CA ASN A 62 11.47 -12.33 0.09
C ASN A 62 10.14 -12.42 0.87
N GLN A 63 10.25 -12.49 2.21
CA GLN A 63 9.12 -12.49 3.13
C GLN A 63 9.23 -11.30 4.10
N LEU A 64 9.19 -10.10 3.57
CA LEU A 64 9.30 -8.86 4.37
C LEU A 64 8.17 -8.69 5.39
N GLY A 65 6.98 -9.18 5.10
CA GLY A 65 5.84 -9.17 6.03
C GLY A 65 5.43 -7.77 6.46
N LEU A 66 5.40 -6.80 5.54
CA LEU A 66 5.01 -5.41 5.78
C LEU A 66 5.83 -4.73 6.90
N ARG A 67 7.16 -4.93 6.93
CA ARG A 67 8.04 -4.22 7.89
C ARG A 67 8.07 -2.73 7.58
N ASN A 68 7.59 -1.91 8.53
CA ASN A 68 7.40 -0.47 8.35
C ASN A 68 7.46 0.28 9.69
N PRO A 69 7.64 1.61 9.70
CA PRO A 69 7.75 2.39 10.93
C PRO A 69 6.41 2.71 11.61
N GLY A 70 5.29 2.22 11.10
CA GLY A 70 3.94 2.48 11.61
C GLY A 70 3.28 3.72 10.99
N ILE A 71 1.96 3.83 11.26
CA ILE A 71 1.11 4.82 10.60
C ILE A 71 1.49 6.27 10.92
N PHE A 72 1.88 6.58 12.15
CA PHE A 72 2.23 7.95 12.53
C PHE A 72 3.44 8.46 11.74
N LYS A 73 4.46 7.63 11.57
CA LYS A 73 5.60 7.96 10.70
C LYS A 73 5.20 7.99 9.23
N GLY A 74 4.22 7.19 8.82
CA GLY A 74 3.62 7.24 7.49
C GLY A 74 2.97 8.59 7.21
N ILE A 75 2.15 9.09 8.13
CA ILE A 75 1.48 10.39 8.03
C ILE A 75 2.50 11.52 7.97
N GLU A 76 3.50 11.51 8.85
CA GLU A 76 4.55 12.54 8.93
C GLU A 76 5.39 12.61 7.64
N ASN A 77 5.74 11.47 7.05
CA ASN A 77 6.72 11.40 5.97
C ASN A 77 6.12 11.23 4.56
N THR A 78 4.80 11.03 4.43
CA THR A 78 4.17 10.92 3.11
C THR A 78 3.99 12.31 2.50
N PRO A 79 4.60 12.60 1.33
CA PRO A 79 4.42 13.88 0.65
C PRO A 79 2.94 14.12 0.31
N TRP A 80 2.48 15.36 0.42
CA TRP A 80 1.08 15.74 0.23
C TRP A 80 0.48 15.35 -1.13
N HIS A 81 1.31 15.23 -2.17
CA HIS A 81 0.90 14.85 -3.53
C HIS A 81 1.00 13.33 -3.80
N SER A 82 1.42 12.55 -2.80
CA SER A 82 1.54 11.09 -2.89
C SER A 82 0.29 10.39 -2.34
N VAL A 83 0.18 9.10 -2.63
CA VAL A 83 -0.82 8.20 -2.06
C VAL A 83 -0.16 7.40 -0.94
N MET A 84 -0.76 7.37 0.24
CA MET A 84 -0.26 6.59 1.37
C MET A 84 -0.89 5.19 1.38
N SER A 85 -0.08 4.16 1.17
CA SER A 85 -0.53 2.77 1.29
C SER A 85 -0.61 2.36 2.75
N ILE A 86 -1.76 1.84 3.15
CA ILE A 86 -2.05 1.37 4.51
C ILE A 86 -2.60 -0.04 4.50
N ALA A 87 -2.33 -0.80 5.56
CA ALA A 87 -2.86 -2.15 5.72
C ALA A 87 -3.25 -2.41 7.18
N SER A 88 -4.35 -3.13 7.35
CA SER A 88 -4.80 -3.65 8.63
C SER A 88 -4.26 -5.07 8.82
N LEU A 89 -3.83 -5.38 10.03
CA LEU A 89 -3.38 -6.71 10.42
C LEU A 89 -4.34 -7.36 11.41
N GLU A 90 -5.07 -6.55 12.16
CA GLU A 90 -6.04 -6.96 13.16
C GLU A 90 -7.43 -6.46 12.78
N PRO A 91 -8.52 -7.16 13.14
CA PRO A 91 -9.88 -6.82 12.70
C PRO A 91 -10.32 -5.37 12.95
N ASN A 92 -9.82 -4.75 14.01
CA ASN A 92 -10.19 -3.38 14.39
C ASN A 92 -9.25 -2.29 13.84
N ASP A 93 -8.12 -2.66 13.24
CA ASP A 93 -7.13 -1.68 12.76
C ASP A 93 -7.73 -0.73 11.72
N TRP A 94 -8.59 -1.22 10.81
CA TRP A 94 -9.21 -0.38 9.77
C TRP A 94 -10.01 0.78 10.35
N LYS A 95 -10.76 0.52 11.43
CA LYS A 95 -11.54 1.56 12.11
C LYS A 95 -10.63 2.63 12.70
N ILE A 96 -9.58 2.20 13.40
CA ILE A 96 -8.60 3.11 14.02
C ILE A 96 -7.83 3.89 12.93
N LEU A 97 -7.38 3.20 11.88
CA LEU A 97 -6.71 3.84 10.74
C LEU A 97 -7.61 4.89 10.07
N TYR A 98 -8.89 4.63 9.95
CA TYR A 98 -9.85 5.58 9.41
C TYR A 98 -9.98 6.85 10.25
N GLU A 99 -9.94 6.72 11.58
CA GLU A 99 -10.03 7.83 12.52
C GLU A 99 -8.76 8.70 12.52
N ILE A 100 -7.57 8.08 12.47
CA ILE A 100 -6.29 8.78 12.60
C ILE A 100 -5.69 9.29 11.29
N VAL A 101 -6.00 8.66 10.14
CA VAL A 101 -5.48 9.11 8.83
C VAL A 101 -6.21 10.37 8.37
N PRO A 102 -5.51 11.50 8.19
CA PRO A 102 -6.13 12.76 7.80
C PRO A 102 -6.96 12.65 6.52
N LYS A 103 -8.16 13.25 6.54
CA LYS A 103 -9.14 13.14 5.44
C LYS A 103 -8.67 13.75 4.12
N HIS A 104 -7.73 14.67 4.15
CA HIS A 104 -7.14 15.27 2.94
C HIS A 104 -6.09 14.39 2.27
N MET A 105 -5.55 13.37 2.97
CA MET A 105 -4.54 12.47 2.40
C MET A 105 -5.18 11.44 1.47
N SER A 106 -4.58 11.23 0.30
CA SER A 106 -4.91 10.13 -0.60
C SER A 106 -4.42 8.80 -0.04
N VAL A 107 -5.19 7.74 -0.17
CA VAL A 107 -4.85 6.43 0.41
C VAL A 107 -4.93 5.29 -0.61
N GLU A 108 -4.05 4.31 -0.45
CA GLU A 108 -4.17 2.96 -1.00
C GLU A 108 -4.47 1.99 0.14
N LEU A 109 -5.60 1.31 0.07
CA LEU A 109 -5.99 0.25 1.01
C LEU A 109 -5.41 -1.07 0.51
N ASN A 110 -4.31 -1.50 1.10
CA ASN A 110 -3.59 -2.68 0.65
C ASN A 110 -4.15 -3.96 1.30
N ILE A 111 -5.03 -4.65 0.59
CA ILE A 111 -5.57 -5.97 0.97
C ILE A 111 -4.92 -7.11 0.17
N SER A 112 -3.85 -6.82 -0.58
CA SER A 112 -3.17 -7.82 -1.42
C SER A 112 -2.24 -8.75 -0.65
N CYS A 113 -1.77 -8.34 0.53
CA CYS A 113 -0.88 -9.17 1.33
C CYS A 113 -1.64 -10.31 2.02
N PRO A 114 -1.13 -11.55 2.04
CA PRO A 114 -1.81 -12.67 2.71
C PRO A 114 -1.96 -12.50 4.23
N ASN A 115 -1.16 -11.63 4.84
CA ASN A 115 -1.16 -11.36 6.28
C ASN A 115 -2.01 -10.16 6.69
N VAL A 116 -2.78 -9.57 5.78
CA VAL A 116 -3.67 -8.45 6.12
C VAL A 116 -5.10 -8.95 6.37
N ASP A 117 -5.80 -8.21 7.22
CA ASP A 117 -7.24 -8.36 7.38
C ASP A 117 -7.94 -7.95 6.07
N ARG A 118 -8.71 -8.87 5.50
CA ARG A 118 -9.40 -8.72 4.22
C ARG A 118 -10.89 -8.40 4.37
N HIS A 119 -11.31 -7.83 5.50
CA HIS A 119 -12.72 -7.47 5.68
C HIS A 119 -13.14 -6.31 4.75
N PRO A 120 -13.80 -6.60 3.62
CA PRO A 120 -14.10 -5.60 2.59
C PRO A 120 -15.06 -4.51 3.09
N ASN A 121 -15.90 -4.83 4.07
CA ASN A 121 -16.86 -3.87 4.62
C ASN A 121 -16.19 -2.70 5.36
N LEU A 122 -15.01 -2.91 5.93
CA LEU A 122 -14.27 -1.86 6.65
C LEU A 122 -13.54 -0.91 5.68
N THR A 123 -13.20 -1.36 4.48
CA THR A 123 -12.59 -0.49 3.46
C THR A 123 -13.60 0.49 2.86
N LYS A 124 -14.89 0.13 2.83
CA LYS A 124 -15.96 1.02 2.33
C LYS A 124 -16.07 2.33 3.10
N VAL A 125 -15.60 2.37 4.34
CA VAL A 125 -15.62 3.59 5.16
C VAL A 125 -14.72 4.66 4.54
N PHE A 126 -13.55 4.27 4.04
CA PHE A 126 -12.61 5.18 3.37
C PHE A 126 -13.15 5.72 2.04
N ALA A 127 -13.94 4.92 1.31
CA ALA A 127 -14.53 5.32 0.03
C ALA A 127 -15.58 6.44 0.17
N LYS A 128 -16.14 6.64 1.38
CA LYS A 128 -17.09 7.72 1.66
C LYS A 128 -16.43 9.09 1.82
N ASP A 129 -15.14 9.14 2.06
CA ASP A 129 -14.39 10.38 2.20
C ASP A 129 -14.17 11.05 0.83
N LYS A 130 -14.18 12.36 0.80
CA LYS A 130 -13.84 13.17 -0.38
C LYS A 130 -12.31 13.27 -0.55
N ARG A 131 -11.60 12.12 -0.56
CA ARG A 131 -10.17 12.05 -0.85
C ARG A 131 -9.93 12.18 -2.35
N LYS A 132 -8.82 12.77 -2.76
CA LYS A 132 -8.46 12.82 -4.18
C LYS A 132 -8.33 11.41 -4.76
N TRP A 133 -7.70 10.50 -3.99
CA TRP A 133 -7.57 9.08 -4.34
C TRP A 133 -7.89 8.20 -3.14
N CYS A 134 -8.76 7.22 -3.35
CA CYS A 134 -8.97 6.08 -2.47
C CYS A 134 -8.88 4.83 -3.34
N ILE A 135 -7.74 4.18 -3.33
CA ILE A 135 -7.41 3.04 -4.18
C ILE A 135 -7.48 1.78 -3.34
N VAL A 136 -8.04 0.70 -3.87
CA VAL A 136 -7.98 -0.62 -3.23
C VAL A 136 -7.03 -1.51 -4.03
N LYS A 137 -5.96 -1.94 -3.38
CA LYS A 137 -5.00 -2.87 -3.95
C LYS A 137 -5.35 -4.29 -3.54
N VAL A 138 -5.77 -5.07 -4.51
CA VAL A 138 -6.24 -6.45 -4.34
C VAL A 138 -5.17 -7.47 -4.72
N PRO A 139 -5.23 -8.72 -4.23
CA PRO A 139 -4.34 -9.79 -4.69
C PRO A 139 -4.69 -10.20 -6.13
N PRO A 140 -3.71 -10.69 -6.91
CA PRO A 140 -3.96 -11.10 -8.30
C PRO A 140 -4.91 -12.30 -8.42
N THR A 141 -5.15 -13.01 -7.34
CA THR A 141 -6.06 -14.17 -7.25
C THR A 141 -7.52 -13.79 -6.96
N ILE A 142 -7.84 -12.49 -6.85
CA ILE A 142 -9.21 -12.05 -6.60
C ILE A 142 -10.10 -12.33 -7.83
N THR A 143 -11.27 -12.89 -7.60
CA THR A 143 -12.25 -13.13 -8.66
C THR A 143 -13.18 -11.94 -8.85
N HIS A 144 -13.80 -11.78 -10.05
CA HIS A 144 -14.79 -10.73 -10.30
C HIS A 144 -15.92 -10.74 -9.28
N LYS A 145 -16.43 -11.94 -8.93
CA LYS A 145 -17.48 -12.10 -7.89
C LYS A 145 -17.07 -11.57 -6.51
N GLN A 146 -15.77 -11.51 -6.21
CA GLN A 146 -15.25 -10.96 -4.95
C GLN A 146 -15.04 -9.45 -5.02
N LEU A 147 -14.89 -8.89 -6.22
CA LEU A 147 -14.80 -7.44 -6.43
C LEU A 147 -16.17 -6.75 -6.32
N ASP A 148 -17.24 -7.45 -6.67
CA ASP A 148 -18.60 -6.90 -6.69
C ASP A 148 -19.29 -6.89 -5.31
N ARG A 149 -18.66 -7.41 -4.26
CA ARG A 149 -19.16 -7.43 -2.86
C ARG A 149 -18.51 -6.37 -2.01
#